data_f1176da87def44b4cda41d49afb41cfd
#
_entry.id   f1176da87def44b4cda41d49afb41cfd
#
_cell.length_a   1.000
_cell.length_b   1.000
_cell.length_c   1.000
_cell.angle_alpha   90.00
_cell.angle_beta   90.00
_cell.angle_gamma   90.00
#
_symmetry.space_group_name_H-M   'P 1'
#
loop_
_entity.id
_entity.type
_entity.pdbx_description
1 polymer ?
#
loop_
_entity_poly.entity_id
_entity_poly.type
_entity_poly.pdbx_seq_one_letter_code
_entity_poly.pdbx_strand_id
1 'polypeptide(L)'
;GALTAPANAAVTEENAAAYTLKPTWDAVPNADFYEIEFGGMLYTTIKGTEFLFEDLEAETPYSFKVRAANRDGHSAWTAVSAKTKANPLEFAIPGIEGETSVENQGSSLAKLFDFKEKDVWHTKHDAKAVPFDLVMDLKTINRLEKFHYVPREDGGNGTLLKGAVYYGMDRENWTKAGTFQWDKNGDVKIFGFKDAPTARYIKLHVTESAGDYGSGREIYVFKVPGTESYLPGDINNDGKIDRNDLTSYINYTGLRKGDSDFEGYISNGDINKNGLIDAYDISVVATQLEDEADQPQEEADKKDEEEDKAGGYDEKKKSAEEAKKKVRVDGTLLLSADKKRYSRGDAVKVSVKGRNLRLVNALSFALPYDPKDLEFVGVEVKNMKNMENLTNDRLHTNGTKALYPTFVNIGDKEPVEGTSELFVLKFKARRDMKFQPKLTDGMVVDKKLNTKKL
;
A
#
# COMPACT_ATOMS: atom_id res chain seq x y z
N GLY A 1 -24.09 -19.79 57.73
CA GLY A 1 -23.79 -21.18 57.42
C GLY A 1 -22.53 -21.31 56.65
N ALA A 2 -21.86 -22.49 56.73
CA ALA A 2 -20.62 -22.78 56.03
C ALA A 2 -20.78 -22.59 54.50
N LEU A 3 -19.76 -21.96 53.89
CA LEU A 3 -19.71 -21.74 52.45
C LEU A 3 -18.95 -22.87 51.76
N THR A 4 -19.44 -23.34 50.66
CA THR A 4 -18.75 -24.27 49.78
C THR A 4 -17.99 -23.56 48.69
N ALA A 5 -16.92 -24.16 48.19
CA ALA A 5 -16.17 -23.59 47.07
C ALA A 5 -17.12 -23.54 45.83
N PRO A 6 -17.05 -22.48 45.02
CA PRO A 6 -17.90 -22.36 43.80
C PRO A 6 -17.70 -23.57 42.88
N ALA A 7 -18.80 -24.22 42.50
CA ALA A 7 -18.80 -25.33 41.56
C ALA A 7 -18.90 -24.81 40.11
N ASN A 8 -18.43 -25.64 39.18
CA ASN A 8 -18.48 -25.37 37.75
C ASN A 8 -17.89 -24.02 37.34
N ALA A 9 -16.86 -23.57 38.07
CA ALA A 9 -16.12 -22.38 37.75
C ALA A 9 -15.25 -22.62 36.51
N ALA A 10 -15.51 -21.90 35.45
CA ALA A 10 -14.83 -22.04 34.18
C ALA A 10 -14.98 -20.81 33.29
N VAL A 11 -14.12 -20.69 32.30
CA VAL A 11 -14.32 -19.81 31.16
C VAL A 11 -14.72 -20.69 29.97
N THR A 12 -15.96 -20.55 29.53
CA THR A 12 -16.45 -21.28 28.35
C THR A 12 -15.87 -20.71 27.07
N GLU A 13 -15.94 -21.48 25.97
CA GLU A 13 -15.43 -21.07 24.66
C GLU A 13 -15.97 -19.69 24.23
N GLU A 14 -17.25 -19.44 24.42
CA GLU A 14 -17.91 -18.19 24.07
C GLU A 14 -17.51 -17.00 24.96
N ASN A 15 -16.97 -17.26 26.17
CA ASN A 15 -16.53 -16.27 27.13
C ASN A 15 -15.03 -16.00 27.07
N ALA A 16 -14.29 -16.63 26.16
CA ALA A 16 -12.89 -16.35 25.85
C ALA A 16 -12.80 -15.55 24.57
N ALA A 17 -12.13 -14.39 24.63
CA ALA A 17 -11.83 -13.55 23.48
C ALA A 17 -10.31 -13.31 23.40
N ALA A 18 -9.85 -12.48 22.47
CA ALA A 18 -8.42 -12.20 22.32
C ALA A 18 -7.81 -11.45 23.51
N TYR A 19 -8.58 -10.54 24.12
CA TYR A 19 -8.08 -9.67 25.19
C TYR A 19 -8.93 -9.68 26.45
N THR A 20 -9.93 -10.58 26.51
CA THR A 20 -10.85 -10.72 27.64
C THR A 20 -11.13 -12.18 27.95
N LEU A 21 -11.36 -12.46 29.25
CA LEU A 21 -11.86 -13.71 29.76
C LEU A 21 -13.01 -13.43 30.72
N LYS A 22 -14.12 -14.14 30.57
CA LYS A 22 -15.26 -14.03 31.50
C LYS A 22 -15.54 -15.36 32.17
N PRO A 23 -14.94 -15.63 33.36
CA PRO A 23 -15.30 -16.80 34.16
C PRO A 23 -16.74 -16.67 34.68
N THR A 24 -17.38 -17.80 34.77
CA THR A 24 -18.70 -18.01 35.39
C THR A 24 -18.60 -19.16 36.39
N TRP A 25 -19.47 -19.18 37.36
CA TRP A 25 -19.55 -20.25 38.37
C TRP A 25 -21.00 -20.39 38.86
N ASP A 26 -21.26 -21.50 39.55
CA ASP A 26 -22.57 -21.72 40.15
C ASP A 26 -22.74 -20.90 41.42
N ALA A 27 -23.93 -20.41 41.66
CA ALA A 27 -24.27 -19.73 42.89
C ALA A 27 -24.05 -20.63 44.11
N VAL A 28 -23.41 -20.09 45.13
CA VAL A 28 -23.17 -20.78 46.40
C VAL A 28 -24.21 -20.36 47.45
N PRO A 29 -24.92 -21.33 48.07
CA PRO A 29 -25.87 -21.00 49.12
C PRO A 29 -25.20 -20.23 50.29
N ASN A 30 -25.87 -19.22 50.77
CA ASN A 30 -25.42 -18.30 51.84
C ASN A 30 -24.26 -17.38 51.49
N ALA A 31 -23.84 -17.30 50.24
CA ALA A 31 -22.89 -16.33 49.75
C ALA A 31 -23.54 -14.94 49.61
N ASP A 32 -22.92 -13.91 50.15
CA ASP A 32 -23.32 -12.53 49.96
C ASP A 32 -22.58 -11.89 48.76
N PHE A 33 -21.38 -12.37 48.46
CA PHE A 33 -20.57 -11.91 47.36
C PHE A 33 -19.49 -12.96 47.04
N TYR A 34 -18.72 -12.71 45.99
CA TYR A 34 -17.57 -13.53 45.59
C TYR A 34 -16.30 -12.71 45.54
N GLU A 35 -15.19 -13.41 45.62
CA GLU A 35 -13.86 -12.82 45.50
C GLU A 35 -13.04 -13.62 44.48
N ILE A 36 -12.22 -12.89 43.71
CA ILE A 36 -11.26 -13.49 42.78
C ILE A 36 -9.85 -13.03 43.11
N GLU A 37 -8.92 -13.97 43.17
CA GLU A 37 -7.48 -13.68 43.20
C GLU A 37 -6.88 -13.90 41.81
N PHE A 38 -6.24 -12.86 41.32
CA PHE A 38 -5.59 -12.87 40.01
C PHE A 38 -4.37 -11.93 40.03
N GLY A 39 -3.18 -12.47 39.61
CA GLY A 39 -1.97 -11.68 39.52
C GLY A 39 -1.53 -11.04 40.83
N GLY A 40 -1.79 -11.69 41.97
CA GLY A 40 -1.50 -11.17 43.30
C GLY A 40 -2.50 -10.12 43.82
N MET A 41 -3.54 -9.82 43.03
CA MET A 41 -4.60 -8.89 43.41
C MET A 41 -5.88 -9.62 43.80
N LEU A 42 -6.57 -9.10 44.83
CA LEU A 42 -7.86 -9.59 45.27
C LEU A 42 -8.97 -8.65 44.79
N TYR A 43 -9.83 -9.19 43.95
CA TYR A 43 -11.08 -8.53 43.52
C TYR A 43 -12.19 -9.01 44.46
N THR A 44 -12.79 -8.09 45.16
CA THR A 44 -13.81 -8.40 46.18
C THR A 44 -15.15 -7.79 45.87
N THR A 45 -16.16 -8.20 46.65
CA THR A 45 -17.53 -7.68 46.60
C THR A 45 -18.15 -7.88 45.18
N ILE A 46 -17.80 -8.96 44.54
CA ILE A 46 -18.40 -9.35 43.23
C ILE A 46 -19.80 -9.86 43.52
N LYS A 47 -20.79 -9.16 42.97
CA LYS A 47 -22.17 -9.55 43.01
C LYS A 47 -22.51 -10.34 41.76
N GLY A 48 -23.21 -11.44 41.89
CA GLY A 48 -23.50 -12.33 40.79
C GLY A 48 -22.39 -13.39 40.59
N THR A 49 -22.54 -14.19 39.54
CA THR A 49 -21.74 -15.41 39.32
C THR A 49 -20.88 -15.33 38.07
N GLU A 50 -20.42 -14.17 37.74
CA GLU A 50 -19.48 -13.92 36.63
C GLU A 50 -18.59 -12.70 36.90
N PHE A 51 -17.47 -12.66 36.22
CA PHE A 51 -16.55 -11.54 36.25
C PHE A 51 -15.86 -11.37 34.92
N LEU A 52 -15.65 -10.15 34.43
CA LEU A 52 -14.98 -9.88 33.17
C LEU A 52 -13.56 -9.35 33.45
N PHE A 53 -12.55 -10.11 33.01
CA PHE A 53 -11.18 -9.63 32.91
C PHE A 53 -10.97 -8.97 31.54
N GLU A 54 -10.43 -7.77 31.56
CA GLU A 54 -10.10 -6.97 30.37
C GLU A 54 -8.59 -6.71 30.29
N ASP A 55 -8.15 -6.16 29.16
CA ASP A 55 -6.75 -5.77 28.92
C ASP A 55 -5.74 -6.92 29.10
N LEU A 56 -6.14 -8.12 28.72
CA LEU A 56 -5.30 -9.29 28.69
C LEU A 56 -4.50 -9.37 27.37
N GLU A 57 -3.46 -10.17 27.36
CA GLU A 57 -2.68 -10.51 26.17
C GLU A 57 -3.40 -11.60 25.35
N ALA A 58 -3.30 -11.54 24.01
CA ALA A 58 -3.85 -12.58 23.14
C ALA A 58 -3.04 -13.89 23.21
N GLU A 59 -3.70 -15.01 22.92
CA GLU A 59 -3.09 -16.36 22.90
C GLU A 59 -2.28 -16.71 24.14
N THR A 60 -2.68 -16.20 25.31
CA THR A 60 -1.95 -16.33 26.56
C THR A 60 -2.75 -17.11 27.59
N PRO A 61 -2.15 -18.09 28.28
CA PRO A 61 -2.79 -18.79 29.38
C PRO A 61 -2.82 -17.92 30.63
N TYR A 62 -3.96 -17.96 31.32
CA TYR A 62 -4.15 -17.29 32.62
C TYR A 62 -4.74 -18.25 33.62
N SER A 63 -4.36 -18.05 34.89
CA SER A 63 -4.90 -18.81 36.03
C SER A 63 -5.34 -17.86 37.12
N PHE A 64 -6.47 -18.14 37.72
CA PHE A 64 -7.04 -17.38 38.80
C PHE A 64 -7.87 -18.29 39.71
N LYS A 65 -8.31 -17.76 40.86
CA LYS A 65 -9.12 -18.49 41.84
C LYS A 65 -10.34 -17.68 42.19
N VAL A 66 -11.47 -18.35 42.42
CA VAL A 66 -12.71 -17.76 42.92
C VAL A 66 -13.15 -18.41 44.20
N ARG A 67 -13.70 -17.63 45.14
CA ARG A 67 -14.33 -18.11 46.35
C ARG A 67 -15.60 -17.37 46.68
N ALA A 68 -16.48 -18.00 47.43
CA ALA A 68 -17.65 -17.40 48.00
C ALA A 68 -17.33 -16.73 49.33
N ALA A 69 -18.03 -15.67 49.68
CA ALA A 69 -17.81 -14.95 50.92
C ALA A 69 -19.16 -14.43 51.50
N ASN A 70 -19.18 -14.30 52.83
CA ASN A 70 -20.20 -13.61 53.56
C ASN A 70 -19.55 -12.96 54.79
N ARG A 71 -20.36 -12.35 55.68
CA ARG A 71 -19.85 -11.70 56.90
C ARG A 71 -19.18 -12.63 57.91
N ASP A 72 -19.44 -13.95 57.79
CA ASP A 72 -18.91 -14.96 58.73
C ASP A 72 -17.61 -15.58 58.24
N GLY A 73 -17.20 -15.31 56.98
CA GLY A 73 -15.99 -15.83 56.38
C GLY A 73 -16.10 -16.11 54.88
N HIS A 74 -15.22 -17.00 54.41
CA HIS A 74 -15.16 -17.38 53.01
C HIS A 74 -14.98 -18.89 52.84
N SER A 75 -15.34 -19.33 51.63
CA SER A 75 -15.12 -20.72 51.22
C SER A 75 -13.64 -21.02 50.89
N ALA A 76 -13.34 -22.26 50.62
CA ALA A 76 -12.12 -22.62 49.90
C ALA A 76 -12.15 -22.02 48.48
N TRP A 77 -10.97 -21.88 47.88
CA TRP A 77 -10.79 -21.40 46.53
C TRP A 77 -11.12 -22.49 45.49
N THR A 78 -11.73 -22.12 44.38
CA THR A 78 -11.80 -22.92 43.17
C THR A 78 -10.83 -22.34 42.15
N ALA A 79 -9.89 -23.14 41.65
CA ALA A 79 -8.96 -22.71 40.63
C ALA A 79 -9.61 -22.77 39.22
N VAL A 80 -9.33 -21.79 38.41
CA VAL A 80 -9.78 -21.68 37.02
C VAL A 80 -8.57 -21.36 36.15
N SER A 81 -8.46 -22.05 35.03
CA SER A 81 -7.46 -21.78 34.00
C SER A 81 -8.14 -21.63 32.66
N ALA A 82 -7.69 -20.66 31.87
CA ALA A 82 -8.20 -20.42 30.52
C ALA A 82 -7.14 -19.74 29.68
N LYS A 83 -7.23 -19.89 28.38
CA LYS A 83 -6.36 -19.24 27.41
C LYS A 83 -7.18 -18.25 26.57
N THR A 84 -6.65 -17.03 26.41
CA THR A 84 -7.23 -16.05 25.48
C THR A 84 -7.09 -16.54 24.04
N LYS A 85 -7.99 -16.08 23.17
CA LYS A 85 -7.96 -16.39 21.74
C LYS A 85 -6.91 -15.56 21.01
N ALA A 86 -6.56 -16.00 19.81
CA ALA A 86 -5.79 -15.20 18.87
C ALA A 86 -6.53 -13.89 18.52
N ASN A 87 -5.78 -12.83 18.26
CA ASN A 87 -6.37 -11.63 17.66
C ASN A 87 -6.79 -11.96 16.21
N PRO A 88 -8.09 -11.91 15.87
CA PRO A 88 -8.54 -12.23 14.52
C PRO A 88 -7.98 -11.28 13.46
N LEU A 89 -7.46 -10.10 13.84
CA LEU A 89 -6.88 -9.11 12.97
C LEU A 89 -5.35 -9.01 13.06
N GLU A 90 -4.68 -9.95 13.71
CA GLU A 90 -3.23 -9.93 13.90
C GLU A 90 -2.46 -9.79 12.60
N PHE A 91 -2.89 -10.50 11.55
CA PHE A 91 -2.24 -10.49 10.24
C PHE A 91 -2.95 -9.60 9.21
N ALA A 92 -3.90 -8.78 9.66
CA ALA A 92 -4.50 -7.76 8.82
C ALA A 92 -3.52 -6.62 8.54
N ILE A 93 -3.40 -6.24 7.28
CA ILE A 93 -2.47 -5.21 6.83
C ILE A 93 -3.07 -3.83 7.16
N PRO A 94 -2.39 -3.01 7.99
CA PRO A 94 -2.87 -1.67 8.32
C PRO A 94 -2.51 -0.65 7.24
N GLY A 95 -3.16 0.53 7.28
CA GLY A 95 -2.77 1.69 6.50
C GLY A 95 -3.09 1.60 5.01
N ILE A 96 -4.01 0.73 4.62
CA ILE A 96 -4.44 0.60 3.22
C ILE A 96 -5.13 1.89 2.76
N GLU A 97 -4.76 2.36 1.57
CA GLU A 97 -5.44 3.45 0.88
C GLU A 97 -6.19 2.92 -0.34
N GLY A 98 -7.49 3.25 -0.41
CA GLY A 98 -8.33 2.86 -1.52
C GLY A 98 -8.54 3.96 -2.55
N GLU A 99 -8.71 3.57 -3.80
CA GLU A 99 -9.20 4.39 -4.89
C GLU A 99 -10.35 3.68 -5.60
N THR A 100 -11.34 4.43 -6.02
CA THR A 100 -12.45 3.89 -6.82
C THR A 100 -12.67 4.72 -8.08
N SER A 101 -13.15 4.06 -9.15
CA SER A 101 -13.50 4.70 -10.40
C SER A 101 -14.84 5.45 -10.36
N VAL A 102 -15.54 5.41 -9.23
CA VAL A 102 -16.86 6.06 -9.03
C VAL A 102 -16.83 7.04 -7.86
N GLU A 103 -17.79 7.96 -7.84
CA GLU A 103 -17.89 8.96 -6.79
C GLU A 103 -18.50 8.38 -5.50
N ASN A 104 -18.07 8.90 -4.37
CA ASN A 104 -18.59 8.54 -3.05
C ASN A 104 -19.75 9.45 -2.64
N GLN A 105 -20.67 8.91 -1.84
CA GLN A 105 -21.77 9.66 -1.22
C GLN A 105 -21.31 10.24 0.12
N GLY A 106 -20.77 11.45 0.11
CA GLY A 106 -20.50 12.23 1.33
C GLY A 106 -19.51 11.64 2.33
N SER A 107 -19.08 10.41 2.15
CA SER A 107 -18.13 9.74 3.03
C SER A 107 -16.90 9.25 2.26
N SER A 108 -15.75 9.37 2.89
CA SER A 108 -14.49 8.91 2.31
C SER A 108 -14.44 7.39 2.18
N LEU A 109 -13.84 6.92 1.09
CA LEU A 109 -13.49 5.51 0.89
C LEU A 109 -12.56 4.97 2.00
N ALA A 110 -11.85 5.85 2.70
CA ALA A 110 -11.00 5.51 3.85
C ALA A 110 -11.77 4.78 4.97
N LYS A 111 -13.08 4.93 5.04
CA LYS A 111 -13.92 4.19 5.99
C LYS A 111 -13.89 2.67 5.82
N LEU A 112 -13.56 2.19 4.62
CA LEU A 112 -13.36 0.75 4.39
C LEU A 112 -12.08 0.19 5.02
N PHE A 113 -11.13 1.06 5.42
CA PHE A 113 -9.78 0.66 5.81
C PHE A 113 -9.33 1.23 7.16
N ASP A 114 -10.25 1.71 7.97
CA ASP A 114 -9.97 2.36 9.27
C ASP A 114 -10.05 1.40 10.47
N PHE A 115 -10.29 0.13 10.25
CA PHE A 115 -10.48 -0.90 11.29
C PHE A 115 -11.68 -0.64 12.22
N LYS A 116 -12.66 0.13 11.74
CA LYS A 116 -13.90 0.46 12.46
C LYS A 116 -15.10 0.04 11.63
N GLU A 117 -15.85 -0.94 12.09
CA GLU A 117 -16.98 -1.51 11.32
C GLU A 117 -18.31 -0.75 11.50
N LYS A 118 -18.34 0.33 12.26
CA LYS A 118 -19.57 1.09 12.51
C LYS A 118 -19.90 2.13 11.44
N ASP A 119 -18.92 2.55 10.66
CA ASP A 119 -19.10 3.50 9.57
C ASP A 119 -19.27 2.78 8.23
N VAL A 120 -20.12 3.32 7.37
CA VAL A 120 -20.40 2.72 6.05
C VAL A 120 -19.91 3.65 4.95
N TRP A 121 -19.02 3.14 4.10
CA TRP A 121 -18.77 3.75 2.80
C TRP A 121 -19.90 3.43 1.84
N HIS A 122 -20.29 4.40 1.01
CA HIS A 122 -21.32 4.23 -0.02
C HIS A 122 -20.98 5.07 -1.25
N THR A 123 -21.25 4.53 -2.42
CA THR A 123 -21.18 5.29 -3.67
C THR A 123 -22.35 6.25 -3.79
N LYS A 124 -22.25 7.22 -4.68
CA LYS A 124 -23.25 8.27 -4.87
C LYS A 124 -24.66 7.71 -5.13
N HIS A 125 -25.66 8.20 -4.40
CA HIS A 125 -27.02 7.66 -4.43
C HIS A 125 -27.80 7.94 -5.72
N ASP A 126 -27.40 8.94 -6.49
CA ASP A 126 -28.09 9.35 -7.73
C ASP A 126 -27.42 8.79 -9.01
N ALA A 127 -26.48 7.87 -8.86
CA ALA A 127 -25.75 7.30 -9.96
C ALA A 127 -25.56 5.79 -9.81
N LYS A 128 -25.66 5.08 -10.94
CA LYS A 128 -25.28 3.68 -11.03
C LYS A 128 -23.78 3.56 -10.89
N ALA A 129 -23.30 2.70 -9.96
CA ALA A 129 -21.88 2.48 -9.74
C ALA A 129 -21.30 1.37 -10.62
N VAL A 130 -21.98 0.24 -10.73
CA VAL A 130 -21.47 -0.94 -11.48
C VAL A 130 -21.52 -0.75 -13.01
N PRO A 131 -20.50 -1.24 -13.75
CA PRO A 131 -19.28 -1.83 -13.24
C PRO A 131 -18.31 -0.75 -12.71
N PHE A 132 -17.57 -1.07 -11.65
CA PHE A 132 -16.55 -0.17 -11.12
C PHE A 132 -15.34 -0.93 -10.60
N ASP A 133 -14.23 -0.21 -10.51
CA ASP A 133 -12.99 -0.71 -9.92
C ASP A 133 -12.75 -0.09 -8.54
N LEU A 134 -12.32 -0.93 -7.63
CA LEU A 134 -11.78 -0.54 -6.33
C LEU A 134 -10.33 -1.03 -6.26
N VAL A 135 -9.39 -0.10 -6.22
CA VAL A 135 -7.95 -0.39 -6.10
C VAL A 135 -7.52 -0.13 -4.67
N MET A 136 -6.88 -1.11 -4.06
CA MET A 136 -6.30 -1.03 -2.73
C MET A 136 -4.77 -0.97 -2.84
N ASP A 137 -4.17 0.11 -2.35
CA ASP A 137 -2.73 0.22 -2.13
C ASP A 137 -2.41 -0.25 -0.71
N LEU A 138 -1.75 -1.38 -0.58
CA LEU A 138 -1.39 -1.95 0.72
C LEU A 138 -0.25 -1.19 1.39
N LYS A 139 0.40 -0.24 0.68
CA LYS A 139 1.61 0.52 1.09
C LYS A 139 2.84 -0.35 1.33
N THR A 140 2.66 -1.62 1.55
CA THR A 140 3.72 -2.62 1.73
C THR A 140 3.54 -3.77 0.75
N ILE A 141 4.63 -4.49 0.52
CA ILE A 141 4.65 -5.70 -0.31
C ILE A 141 4.46 -6.90 0.62
N ASN A 142 3.44 -7.70 0.36
CA ASN A 142 3.06 -8.81 1.22
C ASN A 142 2.77 -10.07 0.41
N ARG A 143 2.94 -11.22 1.05
CA ARG A 143 2.32 -12.46 0.58
C ARG A 143 0.86 -12.48 1.04
N LEU A 144 -0.05 -12.51 0.08
CA LEU A 144 -1.48 -12.40 0.32
C LEU A 144 -2.10 -13.75 0.65
N GLU A 145 -2.83 -13.82 1.76
CA GLU A 145 -3.62 -15.00 2.12
C GLU A 145 -5.06 -14.87 1.65
N LYS A 146 -5.72 -13.81 2.07
CA LYS A 146 -7.16 -13.56 1.83
C LYS A 146 -7.52 -12.11 2.06
N PHE A 147 -8.73 -11.73 1.68
CA PHE A 147 -9.37 -10.54 2.21
C PHE A 147 -10.79 -10.85 2.70
N HIS A 148 -11.25 -10.07 3.69
CA HIS A 148 -12.61 -10.06 4.16
C HIS A 148 -13.29 -8.77 3.71
N TYR A 149 -14.44 -8.90 3.09
CA TYR A 149 -15.35 -7.81 2.83
C TYR A 149 -16.50 -7.88 3.84
N VAL A 150 -16.65 -6.82 4.63
CA VAL A 150 -17.73 -6.68 5.62
C VAL A 150 -18.83 -5.78 5.03
N PRO A 151 -19.94 -6.36 4.54
CA PRO A 151 -21.01 -5.58 3.94
C PRO A 151 -21.80 -4.81 5.00
N ARG A 152 -22.76 -4.02 4.56
CA ARG A 152 -23.79 -3.47 5.46
C ARG A 152 -24.48 -4.60 6.22
N GLU A 153 -24.87 -4.35 7.46
CA GLU A 153 -25.52 -5.36 8.31
C GLU A 153 -26.79 -5.93 7.68
N ASP A 154 -27.55 -5.09 7.00
CA ASP A 154 -28.81 -5.47 6.34
C ASP A 154 -28.60 -6.13 4.96
N GLY A 155 -27.37 -6.20 4.46
CA GLY A 155 -27.09 -6.67 3.10
C GLY A 155 -27.78 -5.82 2.03
N GLY A 156 -28.06 -4.54 2.32
CA GLY A 156 -28.79 -3.62 1.46
C GLY A 156 -27.97 -3.04 0.32
N ASN A 157 -28.41 -1.88 -0.15
CA ASN A 157 -27.82 -1.22 -1.32
C ASN A 157 -26.30 -1.09 -1.24
N GLY A 158 -25.65 -1.48 -2.33
CA GLY A 158 -24.21 -1.43 -2.47
C GLY A 158 -23.46 -2.69 -2.06
N THR A 159 -24.14 -3.68 -1.46
CA THR A 159 -23.50 -4.98 -1.16
C THR A 159 -22.95 -5.59 -2.43
N LEU A 160 -21.65 -5.88 -2.43
CA LEU A 160 -20.95 -6.45 -3.59
C LEU A 160 -21.37 -7.91 -3.79
N LEU A 161 -21.76 -8.28 -5.01
CA LEU A 161 -22.30 -9.59 -5.32
C LEU A 161 -21.45 -10.39 -6.30
N LYS A 162 -20.96 -9.76 -7.36
CA LYS A 162 -20.11 -10.42 -8.36
C LYS A 162 -18.99 -9.53 -8.83
N GLY A 163 -17.87 -10.13 -9.14
CA GLY A 163 -16.73 -9.45 -9.71
C GLY A 163 -15.51 -10.32 -9.87
N ALA A 164 -14.41 -9.69 -10.21
CA ALA A 164 -13.10 -10.31 -10.34
C ALA A 164 -12.09 -9.63 -9.42
N VAL A 165 -11.11 -10.40 -8.98
CA VAL A 165 -10.03 -9.95 -8.11
C VAL A 165 -8.72 -10.04 -8.87
N TYR A 166 -7.94 -8.96 -8.81
CA TYR A 166 -6.62 -8.85 -9.41
C TYR A 166 -5.61 -8.42 -8.35
N TYR A 167 -4.35 -8.77 -8.57
CA TYR A 167 -3.24 -8.29 -7.74
C TYR A 167 -2.08 -7.85 -8.64
N GLY A 168 -1.18 -7.03 -8.09
CA GLY A 168 -0.02 -6.56 -8.82
C GLY A 168 1.02 -5.88 -7.94
N MET A 169 2.20 -5.69 -8.51
CA MET A 169 3.30 -4.97 -7.88
C MET A 169 3.31 -3.48 -8.27
N ASP A 170 2.56 -3.13 -9.28
CA ASP A 170 2.31 -1.77 -9.74
C ASP A 170 0.82 -1.61 -10.14
N ARG A 171 0.46 -0.43 -10.64
CA ARG A 171 -0.93 -0.12 -11.03
C ARG A 171 -1.25 -0.42 -12.51
N GLU A 172 -0.30 -1.00 -13.26
CA GLU A 172 -0.44 -1.24 -14.71
C GLU A 172 -0.52 -2.74 -15.03
N ASN A 173 0.26 -3.56 -14.35
CA ASN A 173 0.39 -4.98 -14.64
C ASN A 173 -0.40 -5.80 -13.62
N TRP A 174 -1.58 -6.23 -14.01
CA TRP A 174 -2.51 -6.96 -13.15
C TRP A 174 -2.54 -8.44 -13.49
N THR A 175 -2.48 -9.27 -12.45
CA THR A 175 -2.71 -10.71 -12.55
C THR A 175 -4.06 -11.04 -11.94
N LYS A 176 -4.89 -11.78 -12.66
CA LYS A 176 -6.20 -12.20 -12.17
C LYS A 176 -6.03 -13.30 -11.11
N ALA A 177 -6.53 -13.04 -9.90
CA ALA A 177 -6.55 -14.02 -8.82
C ALA A 177 -7.76 -14.95 -8.88
N GLY A 178 -8.89 -14.46 -9.37
CA GLY A 178 -10.12 -15.23 -9.45
C GLY A 178 -11.35 -14.33 -9.57
N THR A 179 -12.50 -14.94 -9.36
CA THR A 179 -13.80 -14.26 -9.35
C THR A 179 -14.52 -14.54 -8.04
N PHE A 180 -15.47 -13.67 -7.70
CA PHE A 180 -16.36 -13.90 -6.57
C PHE A 180 -17.83 -13.80 -6.99
N GLN A 181 -18.64 -14.56 -6.30
CA GLN A 181 -20.10 -14.49 -6.34
C GLN A 181 -20.59 -14.71 -4.91
N TRP A 182 -21.23 -13.70 -4.35
CA TRP A 182 -21.66 -13.67 -2.96
C TRP A 182 -23.17 -13.47 -2.83
N ASP A 183 -23.73 -14.00 -1.76
CA ASP A 183 -25.14 -13.80 -1.43
C ASP A 183 -25.41 -12.38 -0.94
N LYS A 184 -26.59 -11.88 -1.25
CA LYS A 184 -27.07 -10.58 -0.79
C LYS A 184 -27.53 -10.65 0.67
N ASN A 185 -26.57 -10.54 1.59
CA ASN A 185 -26.80 -10.49 3.03
C ASN A 185 -25.66 -9.74 3.74
N GLY A 186 -25.78 -9.58 5.05
CA GLY A 186 -24.79 -8.88 5.87
C GLY A 186 -23.61 -9.72 6.33
N ASP A 187 -23.52 -10.98 5.93
CA ASP A 187 -22.43 -11.87 6.33
C ASP A 187 -21.12 -11.43 5.73
N VAL A 188 -20.02 -11.61 6.47
CA VAL A 188 -18.66 -11.34 6.00
C VAL A 188 -18.36 -12.23 4.80
N LYS A 189 -17.83 -11.63 3.74
CA LYS A 189 -17.42 -12.31 2.51
C LYS A 189 -15.91 -12.52 2.55
N ILE A 190 -15.47 -13.72 2.20
CA ILE A 190 -14.06 -14.11 2.23
C ILE A 190 -13.61 -14.51 0.83
N PHE A 191 -12.52 -13.91 0.37
CA PHE A 191 -11.82 -14.31 -0.84
C PHE A 191 -10.41 -14.77 -0.48
N GLY A 192 -10.09 -16.04 -0.77
CA GLY A 192 -8.76 -16.62 -0.57
C GLY A 192 -7.89 -16.49 -1.82
N PHE A 193 -6.64 -16.05 -1.65
CA PHE A 193 -5.66 -16.02 -2.73
C PHE A 193 -4.98 -17.39 -2.86
N LYS A 194 -5.11 -18.01 -4.03
CA LYS A 194 -4.42 -19.24 -4.34
C LYS A 194 -2.91 -18.99 -4.45
N ASP A 195 -2.10 -19.91 -3.88
CA ASP A 195 -0.63 -19.90 -3.92
C ASP A 195 0.03 -18.65 -3.27
N ALA A 196 -0.71 -17.93 -2.44
CA ALA A 196 -0.20 -16.80 -1.67
C ALA A 196 0.70 -15.86 -2.50
N PRO A 197 0.16 -15.16 -3.51
CA PRO A 197 0.94 -14.28 -4.37
C PRO A 197 1.54 -13.12 -3.59
N THR A 198 2.68 -12.63 -4.04
CA THR A 198 3.30 -11.41 -3.53
C THR A 198 2.77 -10.20 -4.29
N ALA A 199 2.25 -9.20 -3.58
CA ALA A 199 1.72 -7.99 -4.20
C ALA A 199 1.74 -6.78 -3.27
N ARG A 200 1.69 -5.59 -3.87
CA ARG A 200 1.42 -4.31 -3.21
C ARG A 200 -0.02 -3.85 -3.41
N TYR A 201 -0.62 -4.19 -4.56
CA TYR A 201 -1.94 -3.70 -4.97
C TYR A 201 -2.92 -4.84 -5.17
N ILE A 202 -4.16 -4.59 -4.78
CA ILE A 202 -5.31 -5.45 -5.09
C ILE A 202 -6.35 -4.59 -5.81
N LYS A 203 -6.95 -5.15 -6.87
CA LYS A 203 -8.05 -4.51 -7.58
C LYS A 203 -9.26 -5.42 -7.59
N LEU A 204 -10.39 -4.88 -7.15
CA LEU A 204 -11.70 -5.49 -7.31
C LEU A 204 -12.38 -4.84 -8.52
N HIS A 205 -12.72 -5.65 -9.51
CA HIS A 205 -13.60 -5.23 -10.60
C HIS A 205 -15.01 -5.74 -10.30
N VAL A 206 -15.87 -4.86 -9.81
CA VAL A 206 -17.22 -5.20 -9.37
C VAL A 206 -18.18 -5.06 -10.55
N THR A 207 -18.82 -6.16 -10.90
CA THR A 207 -19.75 -6.21 -12.06
C THR A 207 -21.21 -6.23 -11.63
N GLU A 208 -21.51 -6.68 -10.41
CA GLU A 208 -22.87 -6.78 -9.87
C GLU A 208 -22.89 -6.46 -8.39
N SER A 209 -23.85 -5.66 -7.97
CA SER A 209 -24.06 -5.24 -6.58
C SER A 209 -25.54 -4.98 -6.29
N ALA A 210 -25.91 -4.94 -5.03
CA ALA A 210 -27.27 -4.63 -4.63
C ALA A 210 -27.65 -3.19 -5.03
N GLY A 211 -28.71 -3.04 -5.80
CA GLY A 211 -29.18 -1.74 -6.27
C GLY A 211 -28.23 -1.02 -7.21
N ASP A 212 -27.23 -1.70 -7.75
CA ASP A 212 -26.19 -1.14 -8.64
C ASP A 212 -25.25 -0.11 -7.97
N TYR A 213 -25.23 -0.06 -6.64
CA TYR A 213 -24.34 0.79 -5.85
C TYR A 213 -23.10 0.02 -5.37
N GLY A 214 -22.19 0.71 -4.71
CA GLY A 214 -21.13 0.12 -3.90
C GLY A 214 -21.25 0.59 -2.46
N SER A 215 -21.03 -0.29 -1.50
CA SER A 215 -21.00 0.03 -0.08
C SER A 215 -20.22 -1.01 0.71
N GLY A 216 -19.90 -0.70 1.94
CA GLY A 216 -19.28 -1.63 2.87
C GLY A 216 -18.91 -0.98 4.18
N ARG A 217 -18.81 -1.79 5.23
CA ARG A 217 -18.34 -1.35 6.55
C ARG A 217 -16.82 -1.42 6.65
N GLU A 218 -16.20 -2.48 6.08
CA GLU A 218 -14.77 -2.68 6.17
C GLU A 218 -14.27 -3.67 5.11
N ILE A 219 -13.00 -3.52 4.72
CA ILE A 219 -12.24 -4.54 4.01
C ILE A 219 -10.94 -4.77 4.78
N TYR A 220 -10.73 -6.02 5.22
CA TYR A 220 -9.49 -6.46 5.84
C TYR A 220 -8.71 -7.30 4.83
N VAL A 221 -7.47 -6.94 4.58
CA VAL A 221 -6.56 -7.76 3.77
C VAL A 221 -5.55 -8.42 4.69
N PHE A 222 -5.43 -9.73 4.60
CA PHE A 222 -4.56 -10.53 5.46
C PHE A 222 -3.33 -11.03 4.70
N LYS A 223 -2.18 -10.84 5.29
CA LYS A 223 -0.95 -11.51 4.82
C LYS A 223 -0.88 -12.93 5.39
N VAL A 224 -0.10 -13.78 4.72
CA VAL A 224 0.20 -15.13 5.23
C VAL A 224 0.92 -15.00 6.57
N PRO A 225 0.45 -15.68 7.64
CA PRO A 225 1.10 -15.65 8.95
C PRO A 225 2.58 -16.06 8.87
N GLY A 226 3.44 -15.37 9.62
CA GLY A 226 4.87 -15.65 9.68
C GLY A 226 5.68 -15.13 8.48
N THR A 227 5.05 -14.44 7.54
CA THR A 227 5.75 -13.78 6.43
C THR A 227 5.99 -12.30 6.74
N GLU A 228 7.08 -11.77 6.19
CA GLU A 228 7.44 -10.37 6.37
C GLU A 228 6.66 -9.47 5.40
N SER A 229 6.42 -8.22 5.85
CA SER A 229 5.96 -7.14 4.99
C SER A 229 7.16 -6.30 4.59
N TYR A 230 7.33 -6.05 3.28
CA TYR A 230 8.43 -5.24 2.78
C TYR A 230 7.96 -3.82 2.52
N LEU A 231 8.76 -2.84 2.96
CA LEU A 231 8.52 -1.43 2.68
C LEU A 231 9.09 -1.10 1.29
N PRO A 232 8.25 -0.76 0.28
CA PRO A 232 8.75 -0.48 -1.06
C PRO A 232 9.70 0.71 -1.06
N GLY A 233 10.89 0.51 -1.59
CA GLY A 233 11.93 1.54 -1.64
C GLY A 233 12.94 1.49 -0.50
N ASP A 234 12.74 0.68 0.51
CA ASP A 234 13.75 0.41 1.55
C ASP A 234 14.79 -0.58 1.01
N ILE A 235 15.74 -0.05 0.24
CA ILE A 235 16.71 -0.85 -0.50
C ILE A 235 17.80 -1.40 0.40
N ASN A 236 18.25 -0.58 1.36
CA ASN A 236 19.29 -0.98 2.30
C ASN A 236 18.74 -1.77 3.51
N ASN A 237 17.41 -2.01 3.54
CA ASN A 237 16.73 -2.80 4.56
C ASN A 237 16.97 -2.31 6.00
N ASP A 238 16.98 -0.98 6.18
CA ASP A 238 17.13 -0.36 7.50
C ASP A 238 15.79 0.03 8.15
N GLY A 239 14.67 -0.26 7.50
CA GLY A 239 13.31 0.02 7.99
C GLY A 239 12.84 1.45 7.74
N LYS A 240 13.58 2.24 6.97
CA LYS A 240 13.24 3.64 6.64
C LYS A 240 13.35 3.89 5.16
N ILE A 241 12.56 4.83 4.66
CA ILE A 241 12.72 5.39 3.32
C ILE A 241 13.35 6.77 3.49
N ASP A 242 14.60 6.91 3.08
CA ASP A 242 15.34 8.16 3.16
C ASP A 242 16.30 8.34 1.97
N ARG A 243 17.12 9.39 2.01
CA ARG A 243 18.07 9.69 0.95
C ARG A 243 19.14 8.61 0.77
N ASN A 244 19.39 7.77 1.76
CA ASN A 244 20.32 6.65 1.63
C ASN A 244 19.80 5.61 0.63
N ASP A 245 18.49 5.38 0.61
CA ASP A 245 17.85 4.52 -0.38
C ASP A 245 18.00 5.10 -1.79
N LEU A 246 17.75 6.40 -1.96
CA LEU A 246 17.94 7.09 -3.24
C LEU A 246 19.39 7.00 -3.72
N THR A 247 20.35 7.24 -2.83
CA THR A 247 21.79 7.13 -3.12
C THR A 247 22.16 5.73 -3.60
N SER A 248 21.56 4.71 -3.02
CA SER A 248 21.73 3.32 -3.46
C SER A 248 21.27 3.09 -4.89
N TYR A 249 20.29 3.85 -5.39
CA TYR A 249 19.80 3.74 -6.77
C TYR A 249 20.67 4.43 -7.83
N ILE A 250 21.40 5.49 -7.47
CA ILE A 250 22.12 6.32 -8.44
C ILE A 250 23.01 5.50 -9.39
N ASN A 251 23.61 4.44 -8.87
CA ASN A 251 24.53 3.59 -9.64
C ASN A 251 23.85 2.36 -10.26
N TYR A 252 22.55 2.16 -10.05
CA TYR A 252 21.88 0.92 -10.44
C TYR A 252 20.80 1.08 -11.51
N THR A 253 20.50 2.31 -11.96
CA THR A 253 19.56 2.51 -13.08
C THR A 253 20.06 1.80 -14.34
N GLY A 254 19.14 1.06 -14.97
CA GLY A 254 19.44 0.24 -16.12
C GLY A 254 19.97 -1.16 -15.81
N LEU A 255 20.19 -1.50 -14.55
CA LEU A 255 20.57 -2.86 -14.17
C LEU A 255 19.41 -3.81 -14.47
N ARG A 256 19.74 -4.96 -15.07
CA ARG A 256 18.75 -5.96 -15.52
C ARG A 256 18.93 -7.28 -14.81
N LYS A 257 17.82 -7.99 -14.64
CA LYS A 257 17.86 -9.40 -14.26
C LYS A 257 18.74 -10.17 -15.24
N GLY A 258 19.71 -10.91 -14.72
CA GLY A 258 20.74 -11.60 -15.50
C GLY A 258 22.11 -10.91 -15.47
N ASP A 259 22.18 -9.64 -15.09
CA ASP A 259 23.44 -8.99 -14.77
C ASP A 259 24.02 -9.56 -13.46
N SER A 260 25.36 -9.71 -13.39
CA SER A 260 26.03 -10.30 -12.23
C SER A 260 25.81 -9.50 -10.93
N ASP A 261 25.57 -8.18 -11.06
CA ASP A 261 25.33 -7.28 -9.92
C ASP A 261 23.86 -7.24 -9.47
N PHE A 262 22.96 -7.91 -10.21
CA PHE A 262 21.54 -7.95 -9.88
C PHE A 262 21.23 -9.00 -8.81
N GLU A 263 21.75 -8.79 -7.62
CA GLU A 263 21.65 -9.72 -6.48
C GLU A 263 21.40 -9.00 -5.15
N GLY A 264 20.93 -9.75 -4.15
CA GLY A 264 20.78 -9.28 -2.79
C GLY A 264 19.89 -8.05 -2.68
N TYR A 265 20.32 -7.06 -1.90
CA TYR A 265 19.56 -5.83 -1.69
C TYR A 265 19.39 -4.98 -2.97
N ILE A 266 20.30 -5.11 -3.93
CA ILE A 266 20.19 -4.41 -5.23
C ILE A 266 18.97 -4.92 -6.00
N SER A 267 18.71 -6.22 -6.00
CA SER A 267 17.53 -6.80 -6.63
C SER A 267 16.22 -6.33 -5.94
N ASN A 268 16.28 -5.93 -4.68
CA ASN A 268 15.14 -5.31 -3.97
C ASN A 268 14.81 -3.92 -4.52
N GLY A 269 15.74 -3.29 -5.21
CA GLY A 269 15.53 -2.04 -5.92
C GLY A 269 14.63 -2.16 -7.16
N ASP A 270 14.47 -3.33 -7.71
CA ASP A 270 13.46 -3.65 -8.71
C ASP A 270 12.11 -3.88 -8.01
N ILE A 271 11.43 -2.79 -7.67
CA ILE A 271 10.29 -2.79 -6.76
C ILE A 271 9.07 -3.47 -7.36
N ASN A 272 8.81 -3.27 -8.65
CA ASN A 272 7.69 -3.91 -9.34
C ASN A 272 8.06 -5.31 -9.91
N LYS A 273 9.29 -5.78 -9.68
CA LYS A 273 9.77 -7.10 -10.09
C LYS A 273 9.64 -7.37 -11.60
N ASN A 274 9.82 -6.34 -12.43
CA ASN A 274 9.79 -6.47 -13.88
C ASN A 274 11.16 -6.82 -14.50
N GLY A 275 12.21 -6.93 -13.69
CA GLY A 275 13.55 -7.30 -14.12
C GLY A 275 14.43 -6.15 -14.59
N LEU A 276 14.03 -4.90 -14.40
CA LEU A 276 14.78 -3.71 -14.76
C LEU A 276 14.64 -2.64 -13.68
N ILE A 277 15.74 -2.07 -13.22
CA ILE A 277 15.73 -0.89 -12.34
C ILE A 277 15.61 0.36 -13.22
N ASP A 278 14.50 1.06 -13.10
CA ASP A 278 14.14 2.18 -13.96
C ASP A 278 13.47 3.34 -13.18
N ALA A 279 12.91 4.29 -13.92
CA ALA A 279 12.27 5.47 -13.33
C ALA A 279 11.09 5.13 -12.39
N TYR A 280 10.40 4.02 -12.61
CA TYR A 280 9.33 3.62 -11.69
C TYR A 280 9.88 3.33 -10.30
N ASP A 281 10.90 2.47 -10.22
CA ASP A 281 11.51 2.04 -8.96
C ASP A 281 12.05 3.24 -8.18
N ILE A 282 12.75 4.12 -8.87
CA ILE A 282 13.30 5.34 -8.27
C ILE A 282 12.19 6.28 -7.81
N SER A 283 11.10 6.40 -8.58
CA SER A 283 9.94 7.23 -8.22
C SER A 283 9.28 6.77 -6.93
N VAL A 284 9.25 5.47 -6.65
CA VAL A 284 8.71 4.93 -5.39
C VAL A 284 9.48 5.50 -4.20
N VAL A 285 10.79 5.62 -4.29
CA VAL A 285 11.60 6.27 -3.24
C VAL A 285 11.43 7.78 -3.28
N ALA A 286 11.62 8.38 -4.44
CA ALA A 286 11.68 9.83 -4.61
C ALA A 286 10.39 10.55 -4.17
N THR A 287 9.22 9.95 -4.41
CA THR A 287 7.92 10.51 -4.02
C THR A 287 7.67 10.44 -2.51
N GLN A 288 8.42 9.64 -1.77
CA GLN A 288 8.31 9.53 -0.31
C GLN A 288 9.30 10.43 0.42
N LEU A 289 10.23 11.06 -0.29
CA LEU A 289 11.20 11.98 0.30
C LEU A 289 10.59 13.38 0.42
N GLU A 290 10.84 14.02 1.55
CA GLU A 290 10.51 15.43 1.76
C GLU A 290 11.62 16.32 1.18
N ASP A 291 11.25 17.52 0.71
CA ASP A 291 12.23 18.53 0.36
C ASP A 291 13.04 18.93 1.61
N GLU A 292 14.36 19.14 1.46
CA GLU A 292 15.23 19.52 2.58
C GLU A 292 14.79 20.81 3.31
N ALA A 293 13.94 21.63 2.65
CA ALA A 293 13.35 22.83 3.23
C ALA A 293 12.17 22.57 4.18
N ASP A 294 11.57 21.36 4.15
CA ASP A 294 10.37 20.96 4.91
C ASP A 294 10.70 20.05 6.10
N GLN A 295 11.94 20.05 6.59
CA GLN A 295 12.25 19.40 7.86
C GLN A 295 11.52 20.14 8.98
N PRO A 296 10.60 19.50 9.72
CA PRO A 296 9.97 20.14 10.87
C PRO A 296 11.06 20.42 11.90
N GLN A 297 11.27 21.68 12.20
CA GLN A 297 11.87 22.05 13.49
C GLN A 297 10.92 21.52 14.56
N GLU A 298 11.44 20.73 15.49
CA GLU A 298 10.71 20.31 16.67
C GLU A 298 10.17 21.56 17.39
N GLU A 299 8.91 21.85 17.21
CA GLU A 299 8.16 22.72 18.12
C GLU A 299 7.00 21.92 18.72
N ALA A 300 7.10 21.86 20.04
CA ALA A 300 6.11 21.31 20.93
C ALA A 300 4.75 21.98 20.77
N ASP A 301 3.70 21.14 20.87
CA ASP A 301 2.33 21.43 21.29
C ASP A 301 1.73 22.80 20.88
N LYS A 302 0.79 22.79 19.97
CA LYS A 302 -0.41 23.63 20.07
C LYS A 302 -1.66 22.90 19.58
N LYS A 303 -2.64 23.00 20.46
CA LYS A 303 -4.00 22.46 20.42
C LYS A 303 -4.80 22.97 19.22
N ASP A 304 -5.75 22.10 18.87
CA ASP A 304 -6.91 22.31 18.03
C ASP A 304 -7.62 23.64 18.23
N GLU A 305 -7.93 24.31 17.16
CA GLU A 305 -9.12 25.13 17.04
C GLU A 305 -9.74 24.91 15.67
N GLU A 306 -10.93 24.31 15.68
CA GLU A 306 -11.84 24.26 14.56
C GLU A 306 -12.27 25.69 14.18
N GLU A 307 -12.14 26.07 12.93
CA GLU A 307 -12.97 27.10 12.36
C GLU A 307 -13.64 26.62 11.07
N ASP A 308 -14.93 26.38 11.21
CA ASP A 308 -15.89 26.33 10.12
C ASP A 308 -15.82 27.61 9.27
N LYS A 309 -15.53 27.45 7.98
CA LYS A 309 -15.92 28.46 7.01
C LYS A 309 -16.65 27.83 5.84
N ALA A 310 -17.95 27.96 5.88
CA ALA A 310 -18.82 27.81 4.74
C ALA A 310 -18.51 28.91 3.70
N GLY A 311 -18.14 28.53 2.50
CA GLY A 311 -17.99 29.44 1.37
C GLY A 311 -17.74 28.69 0.06
N GLY A 312 -18.65 28.80 -0.88
CA GLY A 312 -18.40 28.50 -2.27
C GLY A 312 -19.22 27.38 -2.92
N TYR A 313 -20.48 27.64 -3.18
CA TYR A 313 -21.35 26.73 -3.96
C TYR A 313 -20.95 26.58 -5.44
N ASP A 314 -20.12 27.48 -5.99
CA ASP A 314 -19.75 27.49 -7.41
C ASP A 314 -18.41 26.78 -7.72
N GLU A 315 -17.52 26.61 -6.73
CA GLU A 315 -16.28 25.81 -6.91
C GLU A 315 -16.54 24.31 -6.92
N LYS A 316 -17.62 23.83 -6.26
CA LYS A 316 -17.98 22.41 -6.21
C LYS A 316 -18.45 21.83 -7.56
N LYS A 317 -18.99 22.65 -8.48
CA LYS A 317 -19.39 22.18 -9.82
C LYS A 317 -18.21 22.05 -10.78
N LYS A 318 -17.18 22.89 -10.68
CA LYS A 318 -15.94 22.76 -11.48
C LYS A 318 -15.09 21.57 -11.02
N SER A 319 -14.99 21.33 -9.72
CA SER A 319 -14.24 20.19 -9.18
C SER A 319 -14.90 18.83 -9.47
N ALA A 320 -16.23 18.77 -9.59
CA ALA A 320 -16.95 17.54 -9.91
C ALA A 320 -16.84 17.12 -11.39
N GLU A 321 -16.70 18.08 -12.33
CA GLU A 321 -16.45 17.78 -13.75
C GLU A 321 -14.98 17.45 -14.03
N GLU A 322 -14.03 18.05 -13.29
CA GLU A 322 -12.61 17.73 -13.36
C GLU A 322 -12.29 16.37 -12.71
N ALA A 323 -13.02 15.96 -11.67
CA ALA A 323 -12.88 14.64 -11.04
C ALA A 323 -13.32 13.47 -11.95
N LYS A 324 -14.09 13.73 -13.01
CA LYS A 324 -14.53 12.70 -13.97
C LYS A 324 -13.44 12.23 -14.94
N LYS A 325 -12.33 12.96 -15.09
CA LYS A 325 -11.15 12.52 -15.82
C LYS A 325 -10.05 12.27 -14.82
N LYS A 326 -9.77 10.99 -14.53
CA LYS A 326 -8.51 10.63 -13.86
C LYS A 326 -7.37 11.18 -14.72
N VAL A 327 -6.77 12.28 -14.24
CA VAL A 327 -5.63 12.90 -14.90
C VAL A 327 -4.43 12.01 -14.60
N ARG A 328 -3.94 11.32 -15.62
CA ARG A 328 -2.78 10.43 -15.55
C ARG A 328 -1.64 11.00 -16.38
N VAL A 329 -0.43 10.54 -16.08
CA VAL A 329 0.74 10.78 -16.91
C VAL A 329 0.48 10.41 -18.37
N ASP A 330 0.91 11.24 -19.29
CA ASP A 330 0.80 11.02 -20.72
C ASP A 330 1.96 11.69 -21.47
N GLY A 331 2.07 11.39 -22.75
CA GLY A 331 3.04 11.96 -23.66
C GLY A 331 3.90 10.91 -24.36
N THR A 332 4.80 11.41 -25.21
CA THR A 332 5.76 10.59 -25.96
C THR A 332 7.13 11.25 -25.97
N LEU A 333 8.17 10.45 -26.27
CA LEU A 333 9.53 10.93 -26.52
C LEU A 333 9.93 10.64 -27.96
N LEU A 334 10.58 11.61 -28.59
CA LEU A 334 11.14 11.49 -29.93
C LEU A 334 12.66 11.71 -29.86
N LEU A 335 13.40 10.75 -30.41
CA LEU A 335 14.83 10.81 -30.52
C LEU A 335 15.25 11.13 -31.96
N SER A 336 16.17 12.07 -32.12
CA SER A 336 16.74 12.40 -33.43
C SER A 336 18.23 12.70 -33.32
N ALA A 337 19.04 12.05 -34.15
CA ALA A 337 20.44 12.37 -34.32
C ALA A 337 20.58 13.65 -35.19
N ASP A 338 21.61 14.44 -34.94
CA ASP A 338 21.85 15.68 -35.71
C ASP A 338 22.32 15.41 -37.16
N LYS A 339 22.86 14.21 -37.47
CA LYS A 339 23.23 13.75 -38.78
C LYS A 339 22.84 12.30 -39.00
N LYS A 340 22.80 11.85 -40.27
CA LYS A 340 22.57 10.46 -40.62
C LYS A 340 23.87 9.65 -40.62
N ARG A 341 24.99 10.30 -40.96
CA ARG A 341 26.32 9.71 -41.07
C ARG A 341 27.32 10.55 -40.29
N TYR A 342 28.28 9.87 -39.69
CA TYR A 342 29.34 10.47 -38.93
C TYR A 342 30.68 9.91 -39.36
N SER A 343 31.69 10.73 -39.31
CA SER A 343 33.08 10.33 -39.49
C SER A 343 33.75 10.11 -38.13
N ARG A 344 34.78 9.27 -38.10
CA ARG A 344 35.55 9.05 -36.88
C ARG A 344 35.97 10.38 -36.23
N GLY A 345 35.70 10.53 -34.94
CA GLY A 345 36.03 11.71 -34.17
C GLY A 345 34.93 12.76 -34.12
N ASP A 346 33.89 12.62 -34.92
CA ASP A 346 32.75 13.56 -34.90
C ASP A 346 32.00 13.53 -33.57
N ALA A 347 31.51 14.73 -33.14
CA ALA A 347 30.52 14.84 -32.11
C ALA A 347 29.16 14.35 -32.64
N VAL A 348 28.49 13.50 -31.87
CA VAL A 348 27.18 12.98 -32.19
C VAL A 348 26.20 13.52 -31.14
N LYS A 349 25.17 14.21 -31.58
CA LYS A 349 24.13 14.77 -30.72
C LYS A 349 22.81 14.10 -30.98
N VAL A 350 22.21 13.51 -29.95
CA VAL A 350 20.86 12.95 -29.99
C VAL A 350 19.93 13.85 -29.20
N SER A 351 19.05 14.55 -29.90
CA SER A 351 18.00 15.35 -29.29
C SER A 351 16.88 14.44 -28.78
N VAL A 352 16.49 14.64 -27.52
CA VAL A 352 15.33 13.97 -26.91
C VAL A 352 14.27 15.00 -26.69
N LYS A 353 13.18 14.91 -27.48
CA LYS A 353 12.06 15.82 -27.44
C LYS A 353 10.87 15.15 -26.76
N GLY A 354 10.31 15.83 -25.75
CA GLY A 354 9.02 15.47 -25.19
C GLY A 354 7.90 16.04 -26.04
N ARG A 355 6.88 15.23 -26.28
CA ARG A 355 5.70 15.62 -27.06
C ARG A 355 4.42 15.39 -26.27
N ASN A 356 3.66 16.47 -26.09
CA ASN A 356 2.40 16.45 -25.34
C ASN A 356 2.55 15.81 -23.94
N LEU A 357 3.63 16.11 -23.27
CA LEU A 357 3.89 15.59 -21.92
C LEU A 357 2.87 16.15 -20.94
N ARG A 358 2.39 15.29 -20.06
CA ARG A 358 1.44 15.62 -19.00
C ARG A 358 1.80 14.89 -17.72
N LEU A 359 1.93 15.63 -16.63
CA LEU A 359 2.22 15.14 -15.28
C LEU A 359 3.49 14.26 -15.18
N VAL A 360 4.48 14.51 -16.03
CA VAL A 360 5.72 13.72 -16.01
C VAL A 360 6.56 14.10 -14.81
N ASN A 361 6.58 13.24 -13.82
CA ASN A 361 7.37 13.38 -12.58
C ASN A 361 8.69 12.62 -12.64
N ALA A 362 8.78 11.63 -13.50
CA ALA A 362 9.99 10.89 -13.81
C ALA A 362 9.91 10.30 -15.22
N LEU A 363 11.06 10.07 -15.83
CA LEU A 363 11.17 9.37 -17.10
C LEU A 363 12.48 8.57 -17.17
N SER A 364 12.44 7.47 -17.89
CA SER A 364 13.62 6.71 -18.27
C SER A 364 13.38 5.92 -19.55
N PHE A 365 14.47 5.59 -20.23
CA PHE A 365 14.47 4.68 -21.37
C PHE A 365 15.85 4.07 -21.54
N ALA A 366 15.95 3.06 -22.37
CA ALA A 366 17.20 2.50 -22.83
C ALA A 366 17.51 2.98 -24.24
N LEU A 367 18.73 3.38 -24.48
CA LEU A 367 19.28 3.65 -25.80
C LEU A 367 20.43 2.68 -26.05
N PRO A 368 20.18 1.52 -26.68
CA PRO A 368 21.23 0.58 -27.05
C PRO A 368 22.16 1.18 -28.11
N TYR A 369 23.43 0.92 -27.97
CA TYR A 369 24.41 1.31 -28.97
C TYR A 369 25.64 0.37 -28.95
N ASP A 370 26.37 0.33 -30.08
CA ASP A 370 27.61 -0.41 -30.18
C ASP A 370 28.78 0.43 -29.64
N PRO A 371 29.49 -0.02 -28.58
CA PRO A 371 30.62 0.72 -28.03
C PRO A 371 31.84 0.79 -28.98
N LYS A 372 31.86 -0.01 -30.04
CA LYS A 372 32.84 0.13 -31.11
C LYS A 372 32.60 1.34 -32.01
N ASP A 373 31.32 1.74 -32.11
CA ASP A 373 30.90 2.89 -32.93
C ASP A 373 30.91 4.20 -32.16
N LEU A 374 30.46 4.18 -30.93
CA LEU A 374 30.16 5.37 -30.12
C LEU A 374 30.79 5.28 -28.74
N GLU A 375 31.20 6.43 -28.24
CA GLU A 375 31.54 6.69 -26.86
C GLU A 375 30.57 7.69 -26.30
N PHE A 376 29.92 7.36 -25.16
CA PHE A 376 29.07 8.31 -24.45
C PHE A 376 29.90 9.39 -23.78
N VAL A 377 29.54 10.66 -23.97
CA VAL A 377 30.26 11.82 -23.43
C VAL A 377 29.50 12.49 -22.29
N GLY A 378 28.21 12.70 -22.44
CA GLY A 378 27.41 13.36 -21.40
C GLY A 378 26.00 13.77 -21.85
N VAL A 379 25.31 14.41 -20.96
CA VAL A 379 23.95 14.90 -21.16
C VAL A 379 23.94 16.42 -21.00
N GLU A 380 23.35 17.12 -21.99
CA GLU A 380 23.04 18.52 -21.89
C GLU A 380 21.55 18.71 -21.59
N VAL A 381 21.23 19.17 -20.39
CA VAL A 381 19.84 19.36 -19.94
C VAL A 381 19.26 20.66 -20.49
N LYS A 382 18.06 20.63 -21.02
CA LYS A 382 17.34 21.78 -21.57
C LYS A 382 16.11 22.12 -20.72
N ASN A 383 14.97 21.49 -20.98
CA ASN A 383 13.67 21.81 -20.40
C ASN A 383 13.19 20.71 -19.43
N MET A 384 13.99 20.40 -18.43
CA MET A 384 13.69 19.36 -17.43
C MET A 384 13.29 19.94 -16.07
N LYS A 385 13.11 21.26 -15.98
CA LYS A 385 12.82 21.95 -14.71
C LYS A 385 13.82 21.56 -13.62
N ASN A 386 13.32 21.01 -12.51
CA ASN A 386 14.10 20.66 -11.33
C ASN A 386 14.40 19.16 -11.22
N MET A 387 14.16 18.38 -12.27
CA MET A 387 14.46 16.94 -12.25
C MET A 387 15.94 16.68 -12.08
N GLU A 388 16.28 15.73 -11.23
CA GLU A 388 17.64 15.25 -11.09
C GLU A 388 17.96 14.25 -12.20
N ASN A 389 19.19 14.34 -12.72
CA ASN A 389 19.72 13.47 -13.75
C ASN A 389 20.43 12.27 -13.11
N LEU A 390 19.87 11.09 -13.26
CA LEU A 390 20.42 9.82 -12.76
C LEU A 390 20.80 8.88 -13.92
N THR A 391 21.20 9.45 -15.05
CA THR A 391 21.57 8.72 -16.25
C THR A 391 22.80 7.86 -16.02
N ASN A 392 22.72 6.58 -16.39
CA ASN A 392 23.82 5.62 -16.37
C ASN A 392 24.14 5.09 -17.78
N ASP A 393 25.42 4.92 -18.03
CA ASP A 393 25.94 4.23 -19.21
C ASP A 393 26.41 2.82 -18.78
N ARG A 394 25.77 1.77 -19.32
CA ARG A 394 25.93 0.44 -18.75
C ARG A 394 26.34 -0.61 -19.77
N LEU A 395 27.40 -1.35 -19.42
CA LEU A 395 27.78 -2.59 -20.08
C LEU A 395 27.16 -3.76 -19.31
N HIS A 396 26.21 -4.46 -19.92
CA HIS A 396 25.61 -5.64 -19.33
C HIS A 396 26.52 -6.84 -19.31
N THR A 397 26.30 -7.77 -18.41
CA THR A 397 27.05 -9.01 -18.27
C THR A 397 27.06 -9.85 -19.58
N ASN A 398 25.96 -9.78 -20.36
CA ASN A 398 25.87 -10.44 -21.66
C ASN A 398 26.65 -9.74 -22.79
N GLY A 399 27.35 -8.65 -22.50
CA GLY A 399 28.17 -7.89 -23.46
C GLY A 399 27.43 -6.78 -24.21
N THR A 400 26.12 -6.62 -24.05
CA THR A 400 25.36 -5.51 -24.66
C THR A 400 25.60 -4.20 -23.92
N LYS A 401 25.65 -3.10 -24.67
CA LYS A 401 25.87 -1.74 -24.15
C LYS A 401 24.60 -0.89 -24.38
N ALA A 402 24.19 -0.18 -23.36
CA ALA A 402 23.09 0.79 -23.49
C ALA A 402 23.28 1.98 -22.55
N LEU A 403 22.84 3.14 -23.00
CA LEU A 403 22.65 4.31 -22.14
C LEU A 403 21.24 4.26 -21.56
N TYR A 404 21.12 4.62 -20.29
CA TYR A 404 19.84 4.71 -19.56
C TYR A 404 19.60 6.14 -19.09
N PRO A 405 19.13 7.03 -19.97
CA PRO A 405 18.69 8.36 -19.55
C PRO A 405 17.58 8.23 -18.52
N THR A 406 17.79 8.82 -17.36
CA THR A 406 16.87 8.70 -16.22
C THR A 406 16.81 10.03 -15.48
N PHE A 407 15.60 10.58 -15.38
CA PHE A 407 15.33 11.85 -14.71
C PHE A 407 14.17 11.69 -13.75
N VAL A 408 14.29 12.27 -12.56
CA VAL A 408 13.29 12.13 -11.52
C VAL A 408 13.17 13.40 -10.69
N ASN A 409 11.95 13.78 -10.35
CA ASN A 409 11.69 14.76 -9.30
C ASN A 409 11.83 14.09 -7.93
N ILE A 410 12.57 14.72 -7.04
CA ILE A 410 12.69 14.30 -5.65
C ILE A 410 11.86 15.25 -4.81
N GLY A 411 10.97 14.69 -3.97
CA GLY A 411 10.02 15.45 -3.20
C GLY A 411 8.85 16.00 -4.04
N ASP A 412 8.19 17.04 -3.53
CA ASP A 412 7.03 17.65 -4.19
C ASP A 412 7.46 18.80 -5.10
N LYS A 413 7.72 18.47 -6.36
CA LYS A 413 8.10 19.43 -7.41
C LYS A 413 7.12 19.40 -8.57
N GLU A 414 7.10 20.47 -9.36
CA GLU A 414 6.25 20.54 -10.53
C GLU A 414 6.67 19.52 -11.60
N PRO A 415 5.70 18.81 -12.19
CA PRO A 415 5.97 17.89 -13.28
C PRO A 415 6.39 18.62 -14.56
N VAL A 416 7.07 17.91 -15.45
CA VAL A 416 7.37 18.40 -16.79
C VAL A 416 6.15 18.20 -17.68
N GLU A 417 5.80 19.24 -18.44
CA GLU A 417 4.62 19.28 -19.29
C GLU A 417 4.91 19.90 -20.65
N GLY A 418 4.05 19.61 -21.62
CA GLY A 418 4.05 20.22 -22.93
C GLY A 418 4.96 19.56 -23.93
N THR A 419 5.33 20.33 -24.96
CA THR A 419 6.19 19.87 -26.06
C THR A 419 7.44 20.73 -26.11
N SER A 420 8.61 20.12 -25.89
CA SER A 420 9.90 20.80 -25.92
C SER A 420 11.06 19.82 -26.06
N GLU A 421 12.21 20.33 -26.44
CA GLU A 421 13.47 19.58 -26.30
C GLU A 421 13.83 19.49 -24.83
N LEU A 422 13.93 18.27 -24.32
CA LEU A 422 14.18 18.00 -22.91
C LEU A 422 15.66 17.98 -22.57
N PHE A 423 16.43 17.25 -23.37
CA PHE A 423 17.88 17.13 -23.21
C PHE A 423 18.51 16.62 -24.50
N VAL A 424 19.84 16.75 -24.57
CA VAL A 424 20.66 16.26 -25.67
C VAL A 424 21.67 15.28 -25.15
N LEU A 425 21.67 14.07 -25.71
CA LEU A 425 22.67 13.05 -25.43
C LEU A 425 23.88 13.25 -26.33
N LYS A 426 25.07 13.32 -25.76
CA LYS A 426 26.31 13.58 -26.48
C LYS A 426 27.18 12.33 -26.54
N PHE A 427 27.55 11.95 -27.75
CA PHE A 427 28.48 10.86 -28.04
C PHE A 427 29.63 11.36 -28.92
N LYS A 428 30.66 10.56 -29.03
CA LYS A 428 31.73 10.73 -29.97
C LYS A 428 31.81 9.50 -30.88
N ALA A 429 31.85 9.71 -32.19
CA ALA A 429 32.03 8.62 -33.15
C ALA A 429 33.45 8.07 -33.06
N ARG A 430 33.57 6.77 -32.92
CA ARG A 430 34.85 6.03 -32.85
C ARG A 430 35.34 5.54 -34.21
N ARG A 431 34.43 5.50 -35.18
CA ARG A 431 34.68 5.13 -36.57
C ARG A 431 33.63 5.77 -37.46
N ASP A 432 33.83 5.67 -38.78
CA ASP A 432 32.79 6.10 -39.71
C ASP A 432 31.58 5.19 -39.58
N MET A 433 30.39 5.82 -39.39
CA MET A 433 29.18 5.09 -39.03
C MET A 433 27.90 5.81 -39.45
N LYS A 434 26.82 5.05 -39.53
CA LYS A 434 25.46 5.56 -39.55
C LYS A 434 24.84 5.38 -38.16
N PHE A 435 24.05 6.33 -37.73
CA PHE A 435 23.39 6.24 -36.47
C PHE A 435 21.92 6.69 -36.55
N GLN A 436 21.03 5.78 -36.21
CA GLN A 436 19.60 6.05 -36.05
C GLN A 436 19.20 5.61 -34.66
N PRO A 437 19.10 6.56 -33.69
CA PRO A 437 18.78 6.23 -32.33
C PRO A 437 17.35 5.72 -32.20
N LYS A 438 17.17 4.65 -31.43
CA LYS A 438 15.88 4.07 -31.11
C LYS A 438 15.82 3.74 -29.63
N LEU A 439 14.82 4.29 -28.95
CA LEU A 439 14.59 3.96 -27.54
C LEU A 439 13.89 2.60 -27.40
N THR A 440 14.22 1.92 -26.30
CA THR A 440 13.50 0.74 -25.80
C THR A 440 13.24 0.91 -24.30
N ASP A 441 12.33 0.11 -23.74
CA ASP A 441 12.02 0.13 -22.30
C ASP A 441 11.72 1.52 -21.74
N GLY A 442 11.09 2.36 -22.55
CA GLY A 442 10.76 3.72 -22.15
C GLY A 442 9.50 3.81 -21.31
N MET A 443 9.52 4.73 -20.35
CA MET A 443 8.35 5.06 -19.53
C MET A 443 8.37 6.48 -19.03
N VAL A 444 7.20 7.00 -18.75
CA VAL A 444 6.96 8.20 -17.95
C VAL A 444 6.11 7.83 -16.73
N VAL A 445 6.34 8.51 -15.62
CA VAL A 445 5.73 8.21 -14.32
C VAL A 445 5.21 9.51 -13.71
N ASP A 446 4.01 9.49 -13.12
CA ASP A 446 3.47 10.62 -12.35
C ASP A 446 3.72 10.48 -10.84
N LYS A 447 3.33 11.50 -10.07
CA LYS A 447 3.48 11.53 -8.60
C LYS A 447 2.69 10.44 -7.88
N LYS A 448 1.65 9.92 -8.50
CA LYS A 448 0.82 8.83 -7.96
C LYS A 448 1.29 7.45 -8.39
N LEU A 449 2.46 7.38 -9.03
CA LEU A 449 3.07 6.14 -9.55
C LEU A 449 2.25 5.47 -10.66
N ASN A 450 1.42 6.23 -11.38
CA ASN A 450 0.89 5.78 -12.65
C ASN A 450 2.00 5.88 -13.70
N THR A 451 2.02 4.92 -14.62
CA THR A 451 3.03 4.84 -15.67
C THR A 451 2.39 4.83 -17.05
N LYS A 452 3.15 5.29 -18.04
CA LYS A 452 2.86 5.06 -19.45
C LYS A 452 4.12 4.53 -20.12
N LYS A 453 4.00 3.40 -20.80
CA LYS A 453 5.09 2.87 -21.64
C LYS A 453 5.21 3.70 -22.92
N LEU A 454 6.44 3.93 -23.32
CA LEU A 454 6.79 4.69 -24.53
C LEU A 454 7.12 3.78 -25.70
#